data_70e972973c5f650803cecf787cd7e284
#
_entry.id   70e972973c5f650803cecf787cd7e284
#
_cell.length_a   1.000
_cell.length_b   1.000
_cell.length_c   1.000
_cell.angle_alpha   90.00
_cell.angle_beta   90.00
_cell.angle_gamma   90.00
#
_symmetry.space_group_name_H-M   'P 1'
#
loop_
_entity.id
_entity.type
_entity.pdbx_description
1 polymer ?
#
loop_
_entity_poly.entity_id
_entity_poly.type
_entity_poly.pdbx_seq_one_letter_code
_entity_poly.pdbx_strand_id
1 'polypeptide(L)'
;MLSRALKVWSVMVFALGSSVWAQSRPAHSKEPVSSGRPLSQWIAELKAPAPQTRNAAAYELAGMGAAAAPAVPALIEALDDPVPAVRYPVTIALLEIGPAAKAAIPRLQQMMDEEINDEIAASARRALKRIDPTAVPRQ
;
A
#
# COMPACT_ATOMS: atom_id res chain seq x y z
N MET A 1 65.50 -27.09 -25.21
CA MET A 1 65.09 -27.16 -23.79
C MET A 1 64.18 -26.06 -23.46
N LEU A 2 62.93 -26.10 -23.97
CA LEU A 2 61.92 -25.13 -23.73
C LEU A 2 60.62 -25.87 -23.78
N SER A 3 60.19 -26.40 -22.68
CA SER A 3 58.83 -26.94 -22.55
C SER A 3 58.52 -27.14 -21.09
N ARG A 4 57.45 -26.60 -20.67
CA ARG A 4 56.71 -26.84 -19.41
C ARG A 4 56.44 -25.56 -18.61
N ALA A 5 55.74 -24.63 -19.24
CA ALA A 5 55.07 -23.57 -18.46
C ALA A 5 53.81 -23.05 -19.15
N LEU A 6 52.96 -23.93 -19.66
CA LEU A 6 51.72 -23.50 -20.31
C LEU A 6 50.61 -24.56 -20.12
N LYS A 7 50.28 -24.87 -18.89
CA LYS A 7 49.10 -25.70 -18.60
C LYS A 7 48.55 -25.50 -17.18
N VAL A 8 48.28 -24.30 -16.76
CA VAL A 8 47.54 -24.10 -15.50
C VAL A 8 46.63 -22.86 -15.57
N TRP A 9 46.06 -22.55 -16.72
CA TRP A 9 45.14 -21.40 -16.81
C TRP A 9 43.81 -21.79 -17.43
N SER A 10 43.23 -22.93 -17.07
CA SER A 10 41.96 -23.35 -17.68
C SER A 10 40.97 -24.01 -16.76
N VAL A 11 40.99 -23.76 -15.46
CA VAL A 11 40.00 -24.38 -14.56
C VAL A 11 39.48 -23.42 -13.48
N MET A 12 39.41 -22.10 -13.72
CA MET A 12 38.93 -21.21 -12.67
C MET A 12 37.96 -20.11 -13.17
N VAL A 13 37.06 -20.44 -14.08
CA VAL A 13 36.02 -19.52 -14.54
C VAL A 13 34.60 -20.14 -14.55
N PHE A 14 34.37 -21.26 -13.86
CA PHE A 14 33.05 -21.88 -13.88
C PHE A 14 32.38 -22.02 -12.51
N ALA A 15 32.77 -21.26 -11.49
CA ALA A 15 32.18 -21.39 -10.17
C ALA A 15 31.48 -20.11 -9.64
N LEU A 16 31.26 -19.10 -10.46
CA LEU A 16 30.56 -17.86 -10.00
C LEU A 16 29.25 -17.58 -10.74
N GLY A 17 28.75 -18.52 -11.54
CA GLY A 17 27.55 -18.34 -12.35
C GLY A 17 26.24 -18.87 -11.78
N SER A 18 26.24 -19.55 -10.65
CA SER A 18 25.08 -20.31 -10.21
C SER A 18 24.31 -19.72 -9.03
N SER A 19 24.78 -18.65 -8.43
CA SER A 19 24.18 -18.12 -7.19
C SER A 19 23.31 -16.88 -7.36
N VAL A 20 23.30 -16.27 -8.53
CA VAL A 20 22.53 -15.02 -8.73
C VAL A 20 21.09 -15.26 -9.18
N TRP A 21 20.80 -16.43 -9.73
CA TRP A 21 19.45 -16.76 -10.22
C TRP A 21 18.52 -17.33 -9.15
N ALA A 22 19.07 -17.81 -8.04
CA ALA A 22 18.27 -18.40 -6.95
C ALA A 22 17.61 -17.36 -6.04
N GLN A 23 17.99 -16.09 -6.12
CA GLN A 23 17.45 -15.01 -5.27
C GLN A 23 16.33 -14.21 -5.94
N SER A 24 16.00 -14.50 -7.20
CA SER A 24 14.97 -13.77 -7.95
C SER A 24 13.67 -14.55 -8.09
N ARG A 25 13.45 -15.61 -7.32
CA ARG A 25 12.09 -16.12 -7.15
C ARG A 25 11.40 -15.14 -6.20
N PRO A 26 10.37 -14.40 -6.66
CA PRO A 26 9.49 -13.77 -5.71
C PRO A 26 8.99 -14.91 -4.83
N ALA A 27 9.30 -14.84 -3.53
CA ALA A 27 8.59 -15.65 -2.56
C ALA A 27 7.12 -15.52 -2.97
N HIS A 28 6.41 -16.63 -3.14
CA HIS A 28 4.97 -16.61 -3.26
C HIS A 28 4.46 -16.02 -1.95
N SER A 29 4.50 -14.70 -1.87
CA SER A 29 3.93 -13.98 -0.75
C SER A 29 2.45 -14.34 -0.79
N LYS A 30 1.94 -14.85 0.32
CA LYS A 30 0.49 -15.02 0.55
C LYS A 30 -0.19 -13.65 0.64
N GLU A 31 0.39 -12.67 -0.04
CA GLU A 31 -0.07 -11.31 -0.05
C GLU A 31 -1.38 -11.22 -0.83
N PRO A 32 -2.37 -10.50 -0.32
CA PRO A 32 -3.62 -10.26 -1.04
C PRO A 32 -3.37 -9.64 -2.41
N VAL A 33 -4.16 -10.04 -3.40
CA VAL A 33 -4.05 -9.57 -4.79
C VAL A 33 -5.37 -8.95 -5.20
N SER A 34 -5.33 -7.78 -5.82
CA SER A 34 -6.46 -7.13 -6.49
C SER A 34 -6.08 -6.74 -7.91
N SER A 35 -6.97 -6.95 -8.86
CA SER A 35 -6.72 -6.68 -10.29
C SER A 35 -5.40 -7.26 -10.81
N GLY A 36 -5.02 -8.45 -10.32
CA GLY A 36 -3.78 -9.15 -10.71
C GLY A 36 -2.49 -8.57 -10.12
N ARG A 37 -2.59 -7.61 -9.19
CA ARG A 37 -1.46 -6.92 -8.58
C ARG A 37 -1.45 -7.10 -7.07
N PRO A 38 -0.28 -7.28 -6.45
CA PRO A 38 -0.18 -7.50 -5.00
C PRO A 38 -0.49 -6.22 -4.22
N LEU A 39 -0.94 -6.39 -2.98
CA LEU A 39 -1.26 -5.30 -2.03
C LEU A 39 -0.10 -4.30 -1.91
N SER A 40 1.14 -4.77 -1.80
CA SER A 40 2.33 -3.92 -1.68
C SER A 40 2.49 -2.94 -2.83
N GLN A 41 2.10 -3.33 -4.04
CA GLN A 41 2.15 -2.46 -5.21
C GLN A 41 1.09 -1.35 -5.12
N TRP A 42 -0.12 -1.67 -4.69
CA TRP A 42 -1.17 -0.67 -4.48
C TRP A 42 -0.80 0.31 -3.37
N ILE A 43 -0.17 -0.17 -2.28
CA ILE A 43 0.35 0.69 -1.22
C ILE A 43 1.39 1.68 -1.77
N ALA A 44 2.32 1.21 -2.60
CA ALA A 44 3.32 2.08 -3.22
C ALA A 44 2.68 3.13 -4.14
N GLU A 45 1.63 2.77 -4.87
CA GLU A 45 0.94 3.67 -5.79
C GLU A 45 0.11 4.77 -5.11
N LEU A 46 -0.20 4.65 -3.82
CA LEU A 46 -0.74 5.78 -3.04
C LEU A 46 0.20 6.99 -3.01
N LYS A 47 1.48 6.81 -3.31
CA LYS A 47 2.50 7.88 -3.36
C LYS A 47 2.90 8.26 -4.80
N ALA A 48 2.18 7.77 -5.80
CA ALA A 48 2.48 8.08 -7.19
C ALA A 48 2.34 9.58 -7.50
N PRO A 49 3.16 10.13 -8.42
CA PRO A 49 3.06 11.55 -8.80
C PRO A 49 1.69 11.90 -9.39
N ALA A 50 1.11 11.02 -10.21
CA ALA A 50 -0.17 11.25 -10.86
C ALA A 50 -1.34 11.00 -9.89
N PRO A 51 -2.24 11.97 -9.67
CA PRO A 51 -3.38 11.83 -8.78
C PRO A 51 -4.35 10.73 -9.23
N GLN A 52 -4.45 10.47 -10.54
CA GLN A 52 -5.27 9.39 -11.08
C GLN A 52 -4.77 8.02 -10.61
N THR A 53 -3.46 7.82 -10.54
CA THR A 53 -2.86 6.58 -10.03
C THR A 53 -3.13 6.43 -8.54
N ARG A 54 -2.97 7.49 -7.74
CA ARG A 54 -3.27 7.47 -6.30
C ARG A 54 -4.75 7.18 -6.03
N ASN A 55 -5.65 7.81 -6.82
CA ASN A 55 -7.08 7.55 -6.76
C ASN A 55 -7.40 6.07 -7.06
N ALA A 56 -6.88 5.52 -8.16
CA ALA A 56 -7.09 4.12 -8.53
C ALA A 56 -6.57 3.17 -7.45
N ALA A 57 -5.38 3.42 -6.89
CA ALA A 57 -4.81 2.63 -5.80
C ALA A 57 -5.72 2.61 -4.56
N ALA A 58 -6.27 3.77 -4.18
CA ALA A 58 -7.18 3.85 -3.04
C ALA A 58 -8.48 3.06 -3.27
N TYR A 59 -9.04 3.08 -4.49
CA TYR A 59 -10.22 2.26 -4.83
C TYR A 59 -9.92 0.76 -4.83
N GLU A 60 -8.77 0.34 -5.35
CA GLU A 60 -8.36 -1.06 -5.30
C GLU A 60 -8.18 -1.56 -3.86
N LEU A 61 -7.56 -0.74 -3.01
CA LEU A 61 -7.43 -1.04 -1.58
C LEU A 61 -8.79 -1.11 -0.87
N ALA A 62 -9.74 -0.23 -1.23
CA ALA A 62 -11.11 -0.30 -0.75
C ALA A 62 -11.78 -1.62 -1.15
N GLY A 63 -11.62 -2.03 -2.40
CA GLY A 63 -12.14 -3.32 -2.90
C GLY A 63 -11.57 -4.55 -2.20
N MET A 64 -10.35 -4.45 -1.64
CA MET A 64 -9.73 -5.53 -0.86
C MET A 64 -10.29 -5.63 0.58
N GLY A 65 -10.99 -4.62 1.06
CA GLY A 65 -11.60 -4.61 2.39
C GLY A 65 -10.60 -4.90 3.51
N ALA A 66 -10.97 -5.80 4.43
CA ALA A 66 -10.12 -6.16 5.58
C ALA A 66 -8.72 -6.70 5.19
N ALA A 67 -8.58 -7.29 4.00
CA ALA A 67 -7.29 -7.76 3.50
C ALA A 67 -6.29 -6.61 3.25
N ALA A 68 -6.78 -5.37 3.09
CA ALA A 68 -5.94 -4.17 2.94
C ALA A 68 -5.48 -3.57 4.29
N ALA A 69 -5.71 -4.23 5.43
CA ALA A 69 -5.29 -3.73 6.74
C ALA A 69 -3.79 -3.31 6.80
N PRO A 70 -2.84 -3.98 6.15
CA PRO A 70 -1.45 -3.53 6.10
C PRO A 70 -1.25 -2.16 5.41
N ALA A 71 -2.23 -1.68 4.62
CA ALA A 71 -2.18 -0.38 3.97
C ALA A 71 -2.57 0.79 4.90
N VAL A 72 -3.09 0.54 6.10
CA VAL A 72 -3.60 1.57 7.01
C VAL A 72 -2.61 2.71 7.23
N PRO A 73 -1.31 2.50 7.51
CA PRO A 73 -0.37 3.61 7.67
C PRO A 73 -0.27 4.51 6.43
N ALA A 74 -0.21 3.92 5.23
CA ALA A 74 -0.13 4.67 3.98
C ALA A 74 -1.45 5.38 3.65
N LEU A 75 -2.60 4.78 3.99
CA LEU A 75 -3.90 5.42 3.84
C LEU A 75 -4.05 6.62 4.78
N ILE A 76 -3.53 6.56 6.01
CA ILE A 76 -3.53 7.70 6.93
C ILE A 76 -2.76 8.87 6.33
N GLU A 77 -1.57 8.64 5.74
CA GLU A 77 -0.82 9.67 5.04
C GLU A 77 -1.62 10.23 3.84
N ALA A 78 -2.30 9.37 3.10
CA ALA A 78 -3.08 9.76 1.93
C ALA A 78 -4.39 10.53 2.27
N LEU A 79 -4.83 10.55 3.52
CA LEU A 79 -5.91 11.45 3.96
C LEU A 79 -5.54 12.93 3.80
N ASP A 80 -4.24 13.25 3.74
CA ASP A 80 -3.72 14.60 3.52
C ASP A 80 -3.45 14.92 2.05
N ASP A 81 -3.89 14.08 1.12
CA ASP A 81 -3.69 14.32 -0.30
C ASP A 81 -4.30 15.67 -0.73
N PRO A 82 -3.56 16.50 -1.48
CA PRO A 82 -4.07 17.80 -1.94
C PRO A 82 -5.29 17.68 -2.86
N VAL A 83 -5.50 16.52 -3.48
CA VAL A 83 -6.58 16.30 -4.45
C VAL A 83 -7.78 15.65 -3.78
N PRO A 84 -8.95 16.32 -3.68
CA PRO A 84 -10.16 15.76 -3.06
C PRO A 84 -10.58 14.41 -3.65
N ALA A 85 -10.42 14.24 -4.96
CA ALA A 85 -10.73 12.99 -5.64
C ALA A 85 -9.88 11.80 -5.17
N VAL A 86 -8.73 12.04 -4.51
CA VAL A 86 -7.91 11.00 -3.87
C VAL A 86 -8.37 10.78 -2.43
N ARG A 87 -8.66 11.85 -1.68
CA ARG A 87 -9.08 11.72 -0.27
C ARG A 87 -10.37 10.92 -0.10
N TYR A 88 -11.33 11.08 -1.02
CA TYR A 88 -12.60 10.34 -0.96
C TYR A 88 -12.41 8.81 -0.95
N PRO A 89 -11.78 8.18 -1.96
CA PRO A 89 -11.58 6.73 -1.95
C PRO A 89 -10.68 6.25 -0.80
N VAL A 90 -9.78 7.10 -0.28
CA VAL A 90 -8.98 6.78 0.91
C VAL A 90 -9.88 6.60 2.13
N THR A 91 -10.86 7.48 2.35
CA THR A 91 -11.83 7.30 3.45
C THR A 91 -12.69 6.05 3.25
N ILE A 92 -13.05 5.71 2.01
CA ILE A 92 -13.76 4.46 1.70
C ILE A 92 -12.90 3.24 1.99
N ALA A 93 -11.61 3.26 1.64
CA ALA A 93 -10.70 2.16 1.96
C ALA A 93 -10.62 1.90 3.48
N LEU A 94 -10.49 2.96 4.28
CA LEU A 94 -10.48 2.84 5.75
C LEU A 94 -11.82 2.33 6.30
N LEU A 95 -12.94 2.74 5.71
CA LEU A 95 -14.28 2.22 6.03
C LEU A 95 -14.37 0.72 5.77
N GLU A 96 -13.93 0.26 4.61
CA GLU A 96 -14.00 -1.16 4.21
C GLU A 96 -13.02 -2.04 5.01
N ILE A 97 -11.87 -1.52 5.39
CA ILE A 97 -10.94 -2.19 6.32
C ILE A 97 -11.61 -2.37 7.70
N GLY A 98 -12.38 -1.38 8.14
CA GLY A 98 -13.14 -1.46 9.38
C GLY A 98 -12.28 -1.41 10.64
N PRO A 99 -12.56 -2.23 11.68
CA PRO A 99 -11.93 -2.13 13.01
C PRO A 99 -10.39 -2.22 13.01
N ALA A 100 -9.79 -2.84 12.00
CA ALA A 100 -8.32 -2.88 11.85
C ALA A 100 -7.71 -1.50 11.56
N ALA A 101 -8.51 -0.52 11.14
CA ALA A 101 -8.07 0.84 10.84
C ALA A 101 -8.13 1.80 12.05
N LYS A 102 -8.14 1.30 13.29
CA LYS A 102 -8.24 2.15 14.51
C LYS A 102 -7.18 3.25 14.58
N ALA A 103 -6.00 3.03 14.03
CA ALA A 103 -4.93 4.03 13.98
C ALA A 103 -5.33 5.29 13.18
N ALA A 104 -6.32 5.20 12.28
CA ALA A 104 -6.81 6.31 11.49
C ALA A 104 -7.81 7.23 12.24
N ILE A 105 -8.33 6.81 13.40
CA ILE A 105 -9.37 7.53 14.14
C ILE A 105 -9.01 9.01 14.36
N PRO A 106 -7.84 9.38 14.92
CA PRO A 106 -7.53 10.78 15.19
C PRO A 106 -7.56 11.64 13.91
N ARG A 107 -7.01 11.14 12.81
CA ARG A 107 -6.96 11.89 11.55
C ARG A 107 -8.34 11.99 10.90
N LEU A 108 -9.16 10.94 10.97
CA LEU A 108 -10.53 10.97 10.47
C LEU A 108 -11.42 11.95 11.28
N GLN A 109 -11.24 12.04 12.59
CA GLN A 109 -11.92 13.02 13.44
C GLN A 109 -11.56 14.44 13.02
N GLN A 110 -10.28 14.74 12.87
CA GLN A 110 -9.81 16.04 12.41
C GLN A 110 -10.35 16.37 11.02
N MET A 111 -10.37 15.41 10.10
CA MET A 111 -10.91 15.60 8.76
C MET A 111 -12.40 15.98 8.76
N MET A 112 -13.20 15.46 9.68
CA MET A 112 -14.62 15.83 9.79
C MET A 112 -14.82 17.32 10.08
N ASP A 113 -13.88 17.96 10.78
CA ASP A 113 -13.98 19.36 11.20
C ASP A 113 -13.29 20.29 10.18
N GLU A 114 -12.26 19.84 9.50
CA GLU A 114 -11.41 20.65 8.61
C GLU A 114 -11.76 20.53 7.12
N GLU A 115 -12.41 19.42 6.71
CA GLU A 115 -12.69 19.15 5.30
C GLU A 115 -13.82 20.04 4.78
N ILE A 116 -13.52 20.81 3.74
CA ILE A 116 -14.46 21.72 3.09
C ILE A 116 -15.47 20.94 2.22
N ASN A 117 -15.10 19.75 1.75
CA ASN A 117 -15.98 18.92 0.94
C ASN A 117 -16.88 18.07 1.83
N ASP A 118 -18.17 18.40 1.87
CA ASP A 118 -19.17 17.74 2.71
C ASP A 118 -19.26 16.23 2.46
N GLU A 119 -19.06 15.79 1.23
CA GLU A 119 -19.11 14.36 0.89
C GLU A 119 -17.92 13.59 1.50
N ILE A 120 -16.73 14.19 1.47
CA ILE A 120 -15.53 13.60 2.09
C ILE A 120 -15.68 13.60 3.61
N ALA A 121 -16.15 14.70 4.20
CA ALA A 121 -16.41 14.78 5.64
C ALA A 121 -17.45 13.73 6.09
N ALA A 122 -18.53 13.56 5.32
CA ALA A 122 -19.53 12.54 5.58
C ALA A 122 -18.97 11.11 5.43
N SER A 123 -18.07 10.91 4.47
CA SER A 123 -17.38 9.63 4.28
C SER A 123 -16.45 9.32 5.47
N ALA A 124 -15.69 10.30 5.96
CA ALA A 124 -14.86 10.17 7.15
C ALA A 124 -15.70 9.79 8.38
N ARG A 125 -16.86 10.42 8.56
CA ARG A 125 -17.82 10.06 9.63
C ARG A 125 -18.31 8.63 9.53
N ARG A 126 -18.64 8.16 8.32
CA ARG A 126 -19.04 6.76 8.09
C ARG A 126 -17.91 5.80 8.41
N ALA A 127 -16.68 6.12 8.01
CA ALA A 127 -15.49 5.34 8.34
C ALA A 127 -15.30 5.24 9.87
N LEU A 128 -15.35 6.36 10.59
CA LEU A 128 -15.27 6.37 12.06
C LEU A 128 -16.32 5.46 12.69
N LYS A 129 -17.58 5.58 12.27
CA LYS A 129 -18.68 4.75 12.80
C LYS A 129 -18.46 3.26 12.55
N ARG A 130 -17.83 2.89 11.44
CA ARG A 130 -17.51 1.50 11.10
C ARG A 130 -16.31 0.98 11.86
N ILE A 131 -15.29 1.82 12.07
CA ILE A 131 -14.04 1.49 12.77
C ILE A 131 -14.30 1.36 14.27
N ASP A 132 -14.94 2.39 14.85
CA ASP A 132 -15.32 2.44 16.26
C ASP A 132 -16.51 3.39 16.43
N PRO A 133 -17.72 2.85 16.69
CA PRO A 133 -18.92 3.67 16.88
C PRO A 133 -18.81 4.70 18.01
N THR A 134 -17.93 4.45 18.99
CA THR A 134 -17.73 5.35 20.14
C THR A 134 -16.82 6.54 19.82
N ALA A 135 -16.06 6.46 18.73
CA ALA A 135 -15.13 7.51 18.29
C ALA A 135 -15.82 8.68 17.56
N VAL A 136 -17.10 8.52 17.18
CA VAL A 136 -17.88 9.62 16.55
C VAL A 136 -18.26 10.62 17.62
N PRO A 137 -17.89 11.92 17.47
CA PRO A 137 -18.31 12.96 18.41
C PRO A 137 -19.84 13.04 18.49
N ARG A 138 -20.38 13.14 19.70
CA ARG A 138 -21.80 13.41 19.92
C ARG A 138 -22.07 14.87 19.55
N GLN A 139 -22.97 15.09 18.63
CA GLN A 139 -23.49 16.43 18.31
C GLN A 139 -24.44 16.88 19.41
#